data_c7eb80a29b1e09ac091d2f6ac6333f54
#
_entry.id   c7eb80a29b1e09ac091d2f6ac6333f54
#
_cell.length_a   1.000
_cell.length_b   1.000
_cell.length_c   1.000
_cell.angle_alpha   90.00
_cell.angle_beta   90.00
_cell.angle_gamma   90.00
#
_symmetry.space_group_name_H-M   'P 1'
#
loop_
_entity.id
_entity.type
_entity.pdbx_description
1 polymer ?
#
loop_
_entity_poly.entity_id
_entity_poly.type
_entity_poly.pdbx_seq_one_letter_code
_entity_poly.pdbx_strand_id
1 'polypeptide(L)'
;MRLSIDHRTVYRFTEPQARLVQMLRVNPQNSHDQTVASWRIDVDHDARMREGRDGFGNAVTMLYVDGPVEAIEIAVQGEVVTSHSDGVLHGVHEPLPPAVFQRSTPKTAIDETLSAFARDAIKGAEPHRALHRLNATVKEGFAVERGRGQPGVTAAATMARRSGTARDLAHVFVAGARSLGIPARYVSGYRLGGGVHRPAPHGWAEAWCEDIGWIGFDPC
;
A
#
# COMPACT_ATOMS: atom_id res chain seq x y z
N MET A 1 14.69 -15.16 0.97
CA MET A 1 13.64 -16.10 0.49
C MET A 1 13.29 -15.73 -0.94
N ARG A 2 12.98 -16.69 -1.84
CA ARG A 2 12.52 -16.41 -3.21
C ARG A 2 11.00 -16.52 -3.25
N LEU A 3 10.35 -15.49 -3.77
CA LEU A 3 8.90 -15.37 -3.90
C LEU A 3 8.55 -15.29 -5.38
N SER A 4 7.57 -16.08 -5.81
CA SER A 4 6.98 -16.01 -7.15
C SER A 4 5.62 -15.32 -7.04
N ILE A 5 5.37 -14.37 -7.91
CA ILE A 5 4.14 -13.59 -8.00
C ILE A 5 3.48 -13.90 -9.34
N ASP A 6 2.20 -14.28 -9.31
CA ASP A 6 1.30 -14.33 -10.48
C ASP A 6 -0.01 -13.68 -10.04
N HIS A 7 -0.27 -12.47 -10.52
CA HIS A 7 -1.43 -11.70 -10.15
C HIS A 7 -2.16 -11.20 -11.40
N ARG A 8 -3.45 -11.53 -11.49
CA ARG A 8 -4.31 -11.15 -12.60
C ARG A 8 -5.44 -10.24 -12.14
N THR A 9 -5.63 -9.15 -12.85
CA THR A 9 -6.73 -8.22 -12.63
C THR A 9 -7.55 -8.09 -13.89
N VAL A 10 -8.85 -8.38 -13.78
CA VAL A 10 -9.80 -8.22 -14.89
C VAL A 10 -10.71 -7.04 -14.61
N TYR A 11 -10.73 -6.09 -15.52
CA TYR A 11 -11.70 -5.01 -15.56
C TYR A 11 -12.76 -5.32 -16.61
N ARG A 12 -14.02 -5.18 -16.24
CA ARG A 12 -15.17 -5.30 -17.14
C ARG A 12 -15.92 -3.98 -17.11
N PHE A 13 -16.22 -3.45 -18.27
CA PHE A 13 -16.93 -2.18 -18.43
C PHE A 13 -18.40 -2.45 -18.73
N THR A 14 -19.29 -1.61 -18.19
CA THR A 14 -20.72 -1.66 -18.50
C THR A 14 -21.02 -1.26 -19.93
N GLU A 15 -20.17 -0.42 -20.52
CA GLU A 15 -20.22 0.00 -21.92
C GLU A 15 -18.81 -0.09 -22.50
N PRO A 16 -18.65 -0.45 -23.79
CA PRO A 16 -17.35 -0.49 -24.45
C PRO A 16 -16.63 0.87 -24.39
N GLN A 17 -15.38 0.85 -23.99
CA GLN A 17 -14.55 2.06 -23.90
C GLN A 17 -13.84 2.31 -25.22
N ALA A 18 -13.99 3.50 -25.79
CA ALA A 18 -13.30 3.88 -27.03
C ALA A 18 -11.77 3.96 -26.87
N ARG A 19 -11.31 4.26 -25.66
CA ARG A 19 -9.90 4.29 -25.27
C ARG A 19 -9.77 4.03 -23.78
N LEU A 20 -8.73 3.27 -23.40
CA LEU A 20 -8.35 3.05 -22.01
C LEU A 20 -6.95 3.63 -21.76
N VAL A 21 -6.83 4.46 -20.73
CA VAL A 21 -5.54 4.94 -20.22
C VAL A 21 -5.48 4.63 -18.74
N GLN A 22 -4.49 3.85 -18.32
CA GLN A 22 -4.29 3.48 -16.92
C GLN A 22 -2.85 3.71 -16.47
N MET A 23 -2.69 4.22 -15.26
CA MET A 23 -1.40 4.26 -14.58
C MET A 23 -1.30 3.07 -13.63
N LEU A 24 -0.39 2.15 -13.93
CA LEU A 24 -0.17 0.94 -13.15
C LEU A 24 0.97 1.17 -12.16
N ARG A 25 0.67 1.06 -10.86
CA ARG A 25 1.65 1.07 -9.76
C ARG A 25 1.83 -0.34 -9.23
N VAL A 26 2.36 -1.21 -10.06
CA VAL A 26 2.55 -2.64 -9.78
C VAL A 26 4.01 -3.08 -9.95
N ASN A 27 4.91 -2.15 -10.20
CA ASN A 27 6.34 -2.43 -10.35
C ASN A 27 7.02 -2.38 -8.98
N PRO A 28 7.63 -3.48 -8.49
CA PRO A 28 8.44 -3.47 -7.28
C PRO A 28 9.76 -2.73 -7.53
N GLN A 29 10.34 -2.23 -6.45
CA GLN A 29 11.66 -1.60 -6.47
C GLN A 29 12.66 -2.44 -5.68
N ASN A 30 13.94 -2.34 -6.03
CA ASN A 30 15.01 -2.93 -5.24
C ASN A 30 15.24 -2.10 -3.96
N SER A 31 15.60 -2.81 -2.90
CA SER A 31 16.08 -2.24 -1.64
C SER A 31 17.21 -3.12 -1.11
N HIS A 32 17.75 -2.83 0.07
CA HIS A 32 18.73 -3.73 0.69
C HIS A 32 18.15 -5.13 0.97
N ASP A 33 16.85 -5.19 1.30
CA ASP A 33 16.18 -6.44 1.70
C ASP A 33 15.35 -7.08 0.60
N GLN A 34 15.31 -6.46 -0.58
CA GLN A 34 14.53 -6.93 -1.72
C GLN A 34 15.26 -6.74 -3.04
N THR A 35 15.39 -7.82 -3.80
CA THR A 35 15.92 -7.81 -5.17
C THR A 35 14.88 -8.35 -6.12
N VAL A 36 14.53 -7.58 -7.13
CA VAL A 36 13.64 -8.01 -8.22
C VAL A 36 14.46 -8.81 -9.22
N ALA A 37 14.24 -10.13 -9.26
CA ALA A 37 14.96 -11.04 -10.17
C ALA A 37 14.36 -11.01 -11.59
N SER A 38 13.03 -10.96 -11.69
CA SER A 38 12.30 -10.77 -12.93
C SER A 38 10.95 -10.12 -12.67
N TRP A 39 10.46 -9.33 -13.62
CA TRP A 39 9.14 -8.70 -13.52
C TRP A 39 8.57 -8.42 -14.90
N ARG A 40 7.32 -8.81 -15.14
CA ARG A 40 6.63 -8.62 -16.40
C ARG A 40 5.17 -8.22 -16.16
N ILE A 41 4.70 -7.33 -17.00
CA ILE A 41 3.28 -6.94 -17.08
C ILE A 41 2.81 -7.32 -18.47
N ASP A 42 1.79 -8.16 -18.56
CA ASP A 42 1.15 -8.57 -19.78
C ASP A 42 -0.29 -8.08 -19.83
N VAL A 43 -0.78 -7.81 -21.02
CA VAL A 43 -2.15 -7.34 -21.27
C VAL A 43 -2.72 -8.14 -22.43
N ASP A 44 -3.97 -8.55 -22.33
CA ASP A 44 -4.68 -9.36 -23.33
C ASP A 44 -5.16 -8.57 -24.57
N HIS A 45 -4.69 -7.34 -24.73
CA HIS A 45 -5.00 -6.45 -25.85
C HIS A 45 -3.74 -5.93 -26.53
N ASP A 46 -3.89 -5.43 -27.77
CA ASP A 46 -2.84 -4.63 -28.39
C ASP A 46 -2.70 -3.32 -27.61
N ALA A 47 -1.62 -3.22 -26.86
CA ALA A 47 -1.42 -2.18 -25.88
C ALA A 47 -0.06 -1.51 -26.04
N ARG A 48 -0.04 -0.19 -25.91
CA ARG A 48 1.20 0.56 -25.78
C ARG A 48 1.48 0.82 -24.30
N MET A 49 2.63 0.38 -23.82
CA MET A 49 3.09 0.62 -22.46
C MET A 49 4.30 1.55 -22.44
N ARG A 50 4.33 2.44 -21.44
CA ARG A 50 5.47 3.35 -21.20
C ARG A 50 5.81 3.35 -19.73
N GLU A 51 7.06 3.08 -19.44
CA GLU A 51 7.61 3.16 -18.09
C GLU A 51 7.88 4.61 -17.70
N GLY A 52 7.78 4.92 -16.41
CA GLY A 52 8.04 6.23 -15.85
C GLY A 52 8.10 6.21 -14.33
N ARG A 53 8.13 7.41 -13.76
CA ARG A 53 8.00 7.62 -12.31
C ARG A 53 6.90 8.63 -12.04
N ASP A 54 6.14 8.41 -10.97
CA ASP A 54 5.18 9.40 -10.51
C ASP A 54 5.87 10.46 -9.62
N GLY A 55 5.09 11.47 -9.18
CA GLY A 55 5.61 12.56 -8.35
C GLY A 55 6.11 12.12 -6.96
N PHE A 56 5.85 10.88 -6.55
CA PHE A 56 6.35 10.28 -5.31
C PHE A 56 7.57 9.38 -5.53
N GLY A 57 8.06 9.28 -6.78
CA GLY A 57 9.18 8.42 -7.14
C GLY A 57 8.81 6.96 -7.40
N ASN A 58 7.54 6.58 -7.31
CA ASN A 58 7.11 5.22 -7.60
C ASN A 58 7.35 4.89 -9.08
N ALA A 59 7.89 3.70 -9.36
CA ALA A 59 7.93 3.18 -10.70
C ALA A 59 6.49 2.91 -11.19
N VAL A 60 6.14 3.46 -12.34
CA VAL A 60 4.81 3.33 -12.92
C VAL A 60 4.90 2.87 -14.37
N THR A 61 3.88 2.13 -14.81
CA THR A 61 3.68 1.81 -16.22
C THR A 61 2.41 2.47 -16.68
N MET A 62 2.51 3.35 -17.67
CA MET A 62 1.35 3.93 -18.35
C MET A 62 0.89 2.99 -19.45
N LEU A 63 -0.34 2.51 -19.33
CA LEU A 63 -0.99 1.62 -20.28
C LEU A 63 -1.96 2.41 -21.15
N TYR A 64 -1.87 2.23 -22.47
CA TYR A 64 -2.74 2.81 -23.47
C TYR A 64 -3.30 1.70 -24.35
N VAL A 65 -4.62 1.60 -24.44
CA VAL A 65 -5.35 0.68 -25.32
C VAL A 65 -6.37 1.47 -26.11
N ASP A 66 -6.36 1.32 -27.42
CA ASP A 66 -7.41 1.88 -28.28
C ASP A 66 -8.53 0.83 -28.41
N GLY A 67 -9.78 1.30 -28.33
CA GLY A 67 -10.96 0.45 -28.27
C GLY A 67 -11.62 0.15 -29.61
N PRO A 68 -12.79 -0.51 -29.55
CA PRO A 68 -13.65 -0.67 -28.37
C PRO A 68 -13.18 -1.75 -27.40
N VAL A 69 -13.10 -1.44 -26.10
CA VAL A 69 -12.67 -2.35 -25.03
C VAL A 69 -13.85 -2.65 -24.10
N GLU A 70 -14.33 -3.89 -24.08
CA GLU A 70 -15.41 -4.34 -23.18
C GLU A 70 -14.86 -4.90 -21.86
N ALA A 71 -13.70 -5.54 -21.93
CA ALA A 71 -12.98 -6.05 -20.76
C ALA A 71 -11.48 -6.00 -21.05
N ILE A 72 -10.67 -6.01 -20.01
CA ILE A 72 -9.22 -6.09 -20.12
C ILE A 72 -8.65 -6.90 -18.96
N GLU A 73 -7.75 -7.84 -19.26
CA GLU A 73 -6.96 -8.54 -18.26
C GLU A 73 -5.55 -7.96 -18.23
N ILE A 74 -5.09 -7.63 -17.04
CA ILE A 74 -3.72 -7.23 -16.76
C ILE A 74 -3.09 -8.30 -15.87
N ALA A 75 -2.09 -8.99 -16.36
CA ALA A 75 -1.33 -10.01 -15.65
C ALA A 75 0.04 -9.46 -15.23
N VAL A 76 0.38 -9.65 -13.99
CA VAL A 76 1.69 -9.30 -13.41
C VAL A 76 2.35 -10.59 -12.96
N GLN A 77 3.53 -10.87 -13.50
CA GLN A 77 4.30 -12.06 -13.17
C GLN A 77 5.74 -11.69 -12.86
N GLY A 78 6.30 -12.30 -11.84
CA GLY A 78 7.69 -12.04 -11.52
C GLY A 78 8.21 -12.82 -10.33
N GLU A 79 9.49 -12.63 -10.07
CA GLU A 79 10.20 -13.24 -8.96
C GLU A 79 10.98 -12.17 -8.19
N VAL A 80 10.86 -12.25 -6.88
CA VAL A 80 11.53 -11.35 -5.95
C VAL A 80 12.28 -12.17 -4.93
N VAL A 81 13.51 -11.81 -4.66
CA VAL A 81 14.33 -12.39 -3.59
C VAL A 81 14.34 -11.43 -2.42
N THR A 82 13.91 -11.89 -1.25
CA THR A 82 13.94 -11.11 -0.01
C THR A 82 14.94 -11.69 0.96
N SER A 83 15.67 -10.82 1.65
CA SER A 83 16.51 -11.17 2.81
C SER A 83 15.71 -10.99 4.11
N HIS A 84 16.37 -11.23 5.23
CA HIS A 84 15.80 -10.90 6.53
C HIS A 84 15.83 -9.38 6.72
N SER A 85 14.71 -8.81 7.12
CA SER A 85 14.54 -7.38 7.38
C SER A 85 14.13 -7.17 8.84
N ASP A 86 14.68 -6.14 9.46
CA ASP A 86 14.23 -5.62 10.76
C ASP A 86 13.00 -4.69 10.64
N GLY A 87 12.49 -4.53 9.41
CA GLY A 87 11.37 -3.65 9.09
C GLY A 87 11.78 -2.22 8.75
N VAL A 88 13.07 -1.90 8.81
CA VAL A 88 13.60 -0.59 8.40
C VAL A 88 13.89 -0.61 6.89
N LEU A 89 13.42 0.39 6.18
CA LEU A 89 13.61 0.50 4.73
C LEU A 89 14.97 1.14 4.41
N HIS A 90 15.88 0.36 3.83
CA HIS A 90 17.20 0.80 3.42
C HIS A 90 17.43 0.66 1.91
N GLY A 91 18.29 1.52 1.35
CA GLY A 91 18.75 1.40 -0.04
C GLY A 91 17.71 1.82 -1.10
N VAL A 92 16.68 2.54 -0.70
CA VAL A 92 15.68 3.12 -1.61
C VAL A 92 15.95 4.60 -1.78
N HIS A 93 15.86 5.08 -3.02
CA HIS A 93 15.95 6.51 -3.31
C HIS A 93 14.63 7.20 -2.96
N GLU A 94 14.68 8.11 -1.99
CA GLU A 94 13.54 8.92 -1.54
C GLU A 94 13.61 10.32 -2.18
N PRO A 95 12.79 10.60 -3.22
CA PRO A 95 12.87 11.90 -3.93
C PRO A 95 12.23 13.05 -3.15
N LEU A 96 11.40 12.74 -2.14
CA LEU A 96 10.64 13.73 -1.37
C LEU A 96 11.04 13.71 0.11
N PRO A 97 11.09 14.88 0.76
CA PRO A 97 11.33 14.95 2.20
C PRO A 97 10.17 14.31 2.97
N PRO A 98 10.43 13.65 4.13
CA PRO A 98 9.40 12.99 4.92
C PRO A 98 8.19 13.87 5.26
N ALA A 99 8.39 15.16 5.48
CA ALA A 99 7.34 16.13 5.78
C ALA A 99 6.19 16.17 4.75
N VAL A 100 6.45 15.82 3.48
CA VAL A 100 5.39 15.72 2.46
C VAL A 100 4.35 14.67 2.83
N PHE A 101 4.75 13.63 3.55
CA PHE A 101 3.89 12.52 3.95
C PHE A 101 3.12 12.77 5.26
N GLN A 102 3.21 13.97 5.85
CA GLN A 102 2.30 14.44 6.91
C GLN A 102 0.97 14.97 6.36
N ARG A 103 0.90 15.25 5.06
CA ARG A 103 -0.28 15.84 4.43
C ARG A 103 -1.48 14.89 4.52
N SER A 104 -2.61 15.42 4.99
CA SER A 104 -3.88 14.72 4.95
C SER A 104 -4.35 14.51 3.50
N THR A 105 -5.06 13.42 3.26
CA THR A 105 -5.71 13.11 1.98
C THR A 105 -7.18 12.74 2.23
N PRO A 106 -8.07 12.76 1.24
CA PRO A 106 -9.47 12.37 1.44
C PRO A 106 -9.65 11.00 2.10
N LYS A 107 -8.77 10.03 1.81
CA LYS A 107 -8.82 8.69 2.40
C LYS A 107 -8.26 8.62 3.83
N THR A 108 -7.37 9.52 4.19
CA THR A 108 -6.70 9.59 5.48
C THR A 108 -6.97 10.94 6.16
N ALA A 109 -8.16 11.51 5.93
CA ALA A 109 -8.60 12.72 6.62
C ALA A 109 -8.61 12.47 8.13
N ILE A 110 -8.08 13.45 8.86
CA ILE A 110 -7.94 13.40 10.31
C ILE A 110 -9.15 14.10 10.91
N ASP A 111 -9.86 13.41 11.80
CA ASP A 111 -10.91 13.95 12.64
C ASP A 111 -10.55 13.77 14.13
N GLU A 112 -11.38 14.31 15.01
CA GLU A 112 -11.13 14.24 16.47
C GLU A 112 -11.22 12.79 16.98
N THR A 113 -12.12 11.97 16.45
CA THR A 113 -12.25 10.55 16.85
C THR A 113 -10.96 9.79 16.57
N LEU A 114 -10.40 9.97 15.39
CA LEU A 114 -9.16 9.32 14.98
C LEU A 114 -7.96 9.88 15.76
N SER A 115 -7.92 11.20 15.98
CA SER A 115 -6.87 11.85 16.76
C SER A 115 -6.89 11.40 18.23
N ALA A 116 -8.06 11.29 18.83
CA ALA A 116 -8.21 10.76 20.19
C ALA A 116 -7.77 9.30 20.27
N PHE A 117 -8.21 8.48 19.33
CA PHE A 117 -7.81 7.08 19.24
C PHE A 117 -6.28 6.92 19.16
N ALA A 118 -5.62 7.72 18.30
CA ALA A 118 -4.17 7.66 18.16
C ALA A 118 -3.43 8.10 19.42
N ARG A 119 -3.89 9.21 20.06
CA ARG A 119 -3.31 9.68 21.34
C ARG A 119 -3.49 8.64 22.46
N ASP A 120 -4.66 8.02 22.55
CA ASP A 120 -4.92 7.01 23.59
C ASP A 120 -4.08 5.74 23.34
N ALA A 121 -3.94 5.33 22.09
CA ALA A 121 -3.11 4.18 21.74
C ALA A 121 -1.66 4.30 22.21
N ILE A 122 -1.08 5.50 22.12
CA ILE A 122 0.33 5.74 22.48
C ILE A 122 0.54 6.23 23.92
N LYS A 123 -0.53 6.43 24.68
CA LYS A 123 -0.45 6.98 26.04
C LYS A 123 0.50 6.16 26.93
N GLY A 124 1.50 6.84 27.49
CA GLY A 124 2.53 6.21 28.32
C GLY A 124 3.52 5.33 27.57
N ALA A 125 3.56 5.39 26.24
CA ALA A 125 4.59 4.73 25.46
C ALA A 125 5.83 5.62 25.35
N GLU A 126 7.01 4.98 25.40
CA GLU A 126 8.24 5.65 25.01
C GLU A 126 8.21 6.03 23.51
N PRO A 127 8.84 7.13 23.08
CA PRO A 127 8.76 7.62 21.71
C PRO A 127 9.06 6.55 20.66
N HIS A 128 10.10 5.75 20.84
CA HIS A 128 10.50 4.68 19.92
C HIS A 128 9.50 3.50 19.86
N ARG A 129 8.59 3.37 20.84
CA ARG A 129 7.55 2.33 20.91
C ARG A 129 6.16 2.83 20.51
N ALA A 130 5.99 4.14 20.38
CA ALA A 130 4.68 4.73 20.13
C ALA A 130 4.00 4.18 18.87
N LEU A 131 4.73 4.10 17.75
CA LEU A 131 4.20 3.57 16.49
C LEU A 131 3.91 2.06 16.55
N HIS A 132 4.72 1.28 17.27
CA HIS A 132 4.44 -0.14 17.48
C HIS A 132 3.16 -0.34 18.30
N ARG A 133 2.92 0.51 19.31
CA ARG A 133 1.67 0.48 20.08
C ARG A 133 0.47 0.89 19.23
N LEU A 134 0.59 1.94 18.42
CA LEU A 134 -0.47 2.33 17.49
C LEU A 134 -0.80 1.17 16.54
N ASN A 135 0.23 0.51 15.98
CA ASN A 135 0.05 -0.65 15.10
C ASN A 135 -0.67 -1.81 15.81
N ALA A 136 -0.25 -2.14 17.03
CA ALA A 136 -0.89 -3.19 17.83
C ALA A 136 -2.35 -2.84 18.15
N THR A 137 -2.62 -1.58 18.53
CA THR A 137 -3.98 -1.10 18.84
C THR A 137 -4.91 -1.20 17.62
N VAL A 138 -4.41 -0.87 16.42
CA VAL A 138 -5.21 -1.06 15.19
C VAL A 138 -5.42 -2.55 14.95
N LYS A 139 -4.38 -3.37 15.02
CA LYS A 139 -4.45 -4.81 14.79
C LYS A 139 -5.44 -5.52 15.71
N GLU A 140 -5.45 -5.17 16.99
CA GLU A 140 -6.29 -5.78 18.02
C GLU A 140 -7.72 -5.22 18.03
N GLY A 141 -7.86 -3.94 17.67
CA GLY A 141 -9.14 -3.21 17.75
C GLY A 141 -10.04 -3.33 16.51
N PHE A 142 -9.59 -3.98 15.45
CA PHE A 142 -10.31 -4.03 14.18
C PHE A 142 -10.37 -5.45 13.60
N ALA A 143 -11.53 -5.81 13.06
CA ALA A 143 -11.69 -7.06 12.33
C ALA A 143 -11.14 -6.93 10.90
N VAL A 144 -10.33 -7.91 10.48
CA VAL A 144 -9.76 -7.94 9.11
C VAL A 144 -10.75 -8.56 8.14
N GLU A 145 -11.20 -7.79 7.17
CA GLU A 145 -12.05 -8.27 6.07
C GLU A 145 -11.19 -8.87 4.95
N ARG A 146 -11.58 -10.04 4.47
CA ARG A 146 -10.93 -10.73 3.35
C ARG A 146 -11.59 -10.34 2.03
N GLY A 147 -10.80 -10.28 0.95
CA GLY A 147 -11.29 -10.03 -0.39
C GLY A 147 -11.07 -8.61 -0.87
N ARG A 148 -11.81 -8.23 -1.92
CA ARG A 148 -11.70 -6.88 -2.51
C ARG A 148 -12.44 -5.87 -1.62
N GLY A 149 -11.69 -4.91 -1.08
CA GLY A 149 -12.28 -3.78 -0.38
C GLY A 149 -13.10 -2.90 -1.30
N GLN A 150 -14.08 -2.21 -0.75
CA GLN A 150 -14.88 -1.23 -1.50
C GLN A 150 -14.01 -0.04 -1.91
N PRO A 151 -14.19 0.51 -3.13
CA PRO A 151 -13.53 1.76 -3.53
C PRO A 151 -13.95 2.92 -2.62
N GLY A 152 -13.01 3.83 -2.36
CA GLY A 152 -13.33 5.09 -1.68
C GLY A 152 -13.47 5.02 -0.15
N VAL A 153 -13.33 3.85 0.49
CA VAL A 153 -13.39 3.74 1.96
C VAL A 153 -12.32 4.63 2.60
N THR A 154 -12.74 5.42 3.58
CA THR A 154 -11.87 6.35 4.33
C THR A 154 -11.47 5.77 5.68
N ALA A 155 -10.39 6.30 6.28
CA ALA A 155 -9.97 5.93 7.63
C ALA A 155 -11.09 6.17 8.66
N ALA A 156 -11.83 7.28 8.57
CA ALA A 156 -12.96 7.56 9.45
C ALA A 156 -14.10 6.53 9.32
N ALA A 157 -14.42 6.11 8.09
CA ALA A 157 -15.43 5.07 7.87
C ALA A 157 -14.99 3.71 8.43
N THR A 158 -13.70 3.38 8.32
CA THR A 158 -13.10 2.17 8.90
C THR A 158 -13.12 2.24 10.43
N MET A 159 -12.79 3.40 11.02
CA MET A 159 -12.90 3.65 12.46
C MET A 159 -14.31 3.40 12.99
N ALA A 160 -15.33 3.91 12.30
CA ALA A 160 -16.73 3.75 12.72
C ALA A 160 -17.18 2.29 12.67
N ARG A 161 -16.77 1.53 11.65
CA ARG A 161 -17.16 0.10 11.47
C ARG A 161 -16.34 -0.87 12.32
N ARG A 162 -15.15 -0.46 12.78
CA ARG A 162 -14.17 -1.34 13.44
C ARG A 162 -13.83 -2.59 12.61
N SER A 163 -13.95 -2.50 11.29
CA SER A 163 -13.58 -3.54 10.35
C SER A 163 -13.14 -2.96 9.02
N GLY A 164 -12.28 -3.68 8.31
CA GLY A 164 -11.82 -3.29 6.99
C GLY A 164 -10.79 -4.24 6.41
N THR A 165 -10.45 -4.04 5.15
CA THR A 165 -9.37 -4.77 4.50
C THR A 165 -8.00 -4.31 5.01
N ALA A 166 -6.93 -5.04 4.66
CA ALA A 166 -5.55 -4.64 4.98
C ALA A 166 -5.25 -3.20 4.56
N ARG A 167 -5.73 -2.78 3.37
CA ARG A 167 -5.63 -1.40 2.90
C ARG A 167 -6.32 -0.40 3.84
N ASP A 168 -7.53 -0.74 4.29
CA ASP A 168 -8.34 0.18 5.10
C ASP A 168 -7.73 0.34 6.51
N LEU A 169 -7.20 -0.75 7.09
CA LEU A 169 -6.49 -0.71 8.36
C LEU A 169 -5.16 0.06 8.26
N ALA A 170 -4.42 -0.12 7.16
CA ALA A 170 -3.23 0.69 6.89
C ALA A 170 -3.57 2.19 6.78
N HIS A 171 -4.72 2.57 6.19
CA HIS A 171 -5.16 3.96 6.16
C HIS A 171 -5.50 4.50 7.56
N VAL A 172 -6.07 3.69 8.46
CA VAL A 172 -6.30 4.07 9.87
C VAL A 172 -4.97 4.34 10.57
N PHE A 173 -3.99 3.44 10.41
CA PHE A 173 -2.65 3.64 10.96
C PHE A 173 -1.99 4.92 10.41
N VAL A 174 -1.99 5.11 9.08
CA VAL A 174 -1.41 6.30 8.43
C VAL A 174 -2.05 7.59 8.94
N ALA A 175 -3.39 7.63 9.04
CA ALA A 175 -4.09 8.80 9.54
C ALA A 175 -3.80 9.05 11.03
N GLY A 176 -3.72 7.98 11.83
CA GLY A 176 -3.33 8.06 13.24
C GLY A 176 -1.90 8.58 13.43
N ALA A 177 -0.93 8.05 12.69
CA ALA A 177 0.46 8.53 12.74
C ALA A 177 0.56 10.01 12.34
N ARG A 178 -0.12 10.42 11.27
CA ARG A 178 -0.15 11.81 10.82
C ARG A 178 -0.82 12.76 11.83
N SER A 179 -1.86 12.30 12.55
CA SER A 179 -2.49 13.09 13.61
C SER A 179 -1.56 13.36 14.80
N LEU A 180 -0.52 12.53 14.95
CA LEU A 180 0.55 12.68 15.93
C LEU A 180 1.75 13.48 15.39
N GLY A 181 1.64 14.05 14.18
CA GLY A 181 2.72 14.80 13.53
C GLY A 181 3.79 13.90 12.89
N ILE A 182 3.57 12.61 12.78
CA ILE A 182 4.54 11.65 12.23
C ILE A 182 4.26 11.43 10.74
N PRO A 183 5.25 11.65 9.85
CA PRO A 183 5.11 11.33 8.44
C PRO A 183 4.81 9.84 8.25
N ALA A 184 3.77 9.52 7.47
CA ALA A 184 3.41 8.14 7.19
C ALA A 184 2.81 8.00 5.79
N ARG A 185 3.00 6.84 5.17
CA ARG A 185 2.51 6.53 3.82
C ARG A 185 1.94 5.12 3.73
N TYR A 186 1.02 4.94 2.79
CA TYR A 186 0.47 3.64 2.44
C TYR A 186 1.37 2.96 1.41
N VAL A 187 1.58 1.67 1.59
CA VAL A 187 2.30 0.81 0.65
C VAL A 187 1.39 -0.34 0.23
N SER A 188 1.42 -0.67 -1.06
CA SER A 188 0.75 -1.86 -1.60
C SER A 188 1.78 -2.85 -2.13
N GLY A 189 1.47 -4.14 -2.02
CA GLY A 189 2.35 -5.18 -2.48
C GLY A 189 1.76 -6.57 -2.30
N TYR A 190 2.63 -7.54 -2.11
CA TYR A 190 2.26 -8.94 -1.92
C TYR A 190 2.82 -9.45 -0.60
N ARG A 191 2.06 -10.30 0.07
CA ARG A 191 2.46 -10.93 1.32
C ARG A 191 2.32 -12.44 1.23
N LEU A 192 3.38 -13.15 1.54
CA LEU A 192 3.32 -14.59 1.75
C LEU A 192 2.82 -14.85 3.19
N GLY A 193 1.79 -15.65 3.33
CA GLY A 193 1.25 -16.03 4.64
C GLY A 193 1.14 -17.53 4.76
N GLY A 194 1.97 -18.17 5.62
CA GLY A 194 1.85 -19.59 5.97
C GLY A 194 1.80 -20.58 4.82
N GLY A 195 2.45 -20.30 3.68
CA GLY A 195 2.43 -21.15 2.48
C GLY A 195 1.09 -21.14 1.73
N VAL A 196 0.14 -20.32 2.12
CA VAL A 196 -1.20 -20.26 1.50
C VAL A 196 -1.20 -19.21 0.39
N HIS A 197 -1.69 -19.61 -0.78
CA HIS A 197 -1.99 -18.67 -1.87
C HIS A 197 -2.98 -17.59 -1.41
N ARG A 198 -2.66 -16.32 -1.64
CA ARG A 198 -3.52 -15.19 -1.30
C ARG A 198 -4.04 -14.55 -2.58
N PRO A 199 -5.35 -14.53 -2.81
CA PRO A 199 -5.94 -14.07 -4.07
C PRO A 199 -6.01 -12.54 -4.22
N ALA A 200 -5.49 -11.77 -3.27
CA ALA A 200 -5.55 -10.32 -3.29
C ALA A 200 -4.20 -9.70 -2.89
N PRO A 201 -3.86 -8.52 -3.44
CA PRO A 201 -2.74 -7.72 -2.96
C PRO A 201 -2.90 -7.40 -1.48
N HIS A 202 -1.78 -7.18 -0.82
CA HIS A 202 -1.72 -6.74 0.56
C HIS A 202 -1.41 -5.25 0.64
N GLY A 203 -1.79 -4.61 1.75
CA GLY A 203 -1.45 -3.23 2.03
C GLY A 203 -0.96 -3.08 3.45
N TRP A 204 0.06 -2.25 3.63
CA TRP A 204 0.61 -1.89 4.94
C TRP A 204 0.95 -0.40 4.97
N ALA A 205 1.52 0.06 6.04
CA ALA A 205 1.96 1.42 6.22
C ALA A 205 3.47 1.49 6.43
N GLU A 206 4.07 2.61 6.08
CA GLU A 206 5.40 3.01 6.52
C GLU A 206 5.29 4.34 7.26
N ALA A 207 6.05 4.48 8.34
CA ALA A 207 6.13 5.71 9.10
C ALA A 207 7.59 6.11 9.32
N TRP A 208 7.83 7.42 9.32
CA TRP A 208 9.17 7.98 9.50
C TRP A 208 9.50 8.10 10.98
N CYS A 209 10.61 7.50 11.36
CA CYS A 209 11.23 7.68 12.67
C CYS A 209 12.50 8.50 12.50
N GLU A 210 12.61 9.60 13.26
CA GLU A 210 13.82 10.40 13.30
C GLU A 210 15.00 9.50 13.72
N ASP A 211 16.17 9.70 13.14
CA ASP A 211 17.41 8.92 13.36
C ASP A 211 17.40 7.47 12.82
N ILE A 212 16.26 6.91 12.41
CA ILE A 212 16.15 5.54 11.89
C ILE A 212 15.78 5.53 10.40
N GLY A 213 14.77 6.33 10.01
CA GLY A 213 14.23 6.35 8.66
C GLY A 213 12.81 5.77 8.57
N TRP A 214 12.44 5.27 7.41
CA TRP A 214 11.14 4.63 7.18
C TRP A 214 11.08 3.23 7.78
N ILE A 215 10.05 2.97 8.57
CA ILE A 215 9.79 1.67 9.20
C ILE A 215 8.44 1.15 8.74
N GLY A 216 8.37 -0.13 8.36
CA GLY A 216 7.15 -0.81 7.96
C GLY A 216 6.28 -1.23 9.15
N PHE A 217 4.95 -1.01 9.03
CA PHE A 217 3.94 -1.39 10.02
C PHE A 217 2.76 -2.08 9.32
N ASP A 218 2.50 -3.32 9.67
CA ASP A 218 1.39 -4.11 9.14
C ASP A 218 0.34 -4.31 10.25
N PRO A 219 -0.78 -3.57 10.21
CA PRO A 219 -1.85 -3.68 11.21
C PRO A 219 -2.80 -4.86 10.96
N CYS A 220 -2.36 -5.88 10.18
CA CYS A 220 -3.16 -7.08 9.87
C CYS A 220 -2.59 -8.36 10.46
#